data_e498af901a7d2b3373c1e41f564cfacf
#
_entry.id   e498af901a7d2b3373c1e41f564cfacf
#
_cell.length_a   1.000
_cell.length_b   1.000
_cell.length_c   1.000
_cell.angle_alpha   90.00
_cell.angle_beta   90.00
_cell.angle_gamma   90.00
#
_symmetry.space_group_name_H-M   'P 1'
#
loop_
_entity.id
_entity.type
_entity.pdbx_description
1 polymer ?
#
loop_
_entity_poly.entity_id
_entity_poly.type
_entity_poly.pdbx_seq_one_letter_code
_entity_poly.pdbx_strand_id
1 'polypeptide(L)'
;MDSYTLFTKTPPLRLFFFAALPGAVSMLASALYGLIDGIFVGRILGETPFAALNLAMPFVIINFALADLIGVGSSVPISIALGRKREDHANNIFSSACLLILAAGVLTGAVLYAAAPSLIALMGAEGDFAAQAVQYLRVYALCSPVTTIVFALDNYLRICGKVRYSMFLNILMSVASVVAEFLLLYVFRWGIQGAALGTCLGMMVCALLGLVPFLTGKLQLRLDRKSTRLNSSHPK
;
A
#
# COMPACT_ATOMS: atom_id res chain seq x y z
N MET A 1 11.75 -5.66 22.36
CA MET A 1 12.47 -4.42 22.70
C MET A 1 11.46 -3.30 22.48
N ASP A 2 11.27 -2.48 23.48
CA ASP A 2 10.27 -1.41 23.43
C ASP A 2 10.72 -0.35 22.41
N SER A 3 9.79 0.17 21.60
CA SER A 3 10.07 1.12 20.50
C SER A 3 10.83 2.35 21.02
N TYR A 4 10.43 2.86 22.19
CA TYR A 4 11.07 4.01 22.82
C TYR A 4 12.56 3.75 23.15
N THR A 5 12.88 2.58 23.72
CA THR A 5 14.27 2.21 24.04
C THR A 5 15.11 1.97 22.79
N LEU A 6 14.50 1.48 21.72
CA LEU A 6 15.17 1.28 20.44
C LEU A 6 15.64 2.62 19.85
N PHE A 7 14.75 3.63 19.79
CA PHE A 7 15.07 4.91 19.17
C PHE A 7 15.89 5.85 20.04
N THR A 8 15.82 5.73 21.39
CA THR A 8 16.52 6.65 22.30
C THR A 8 17.85 6.14 22.84
N LYS A 9 18.03 4.82 22.97
CA LYS A 9 19.23 4.22 23.61
C LYS A 9 20.16 3.51 22.63
N THR A 10 19.77 3.31 21.37
CA THR A 10 20.62 2.64 20.38
C THR A 10 21.58 3.66 19.73
N PRO A 11 22.88 3.33 19.58
CA PRO A 11 23.83 4.20 18.87
C PRO A 11 23.33 4.55 17.46
N PRO A 12 23.49 5.80 16.99
CA PRO A 12 22.91 6.27 15.72
C PRO A 12 23.28 5.40 14.50
N LEU A 13 24.52 4.99 14.40
CA LEU A 13 25.00 4.16 13.29
C LEU A 13 24.32 2.78 13.27
N ARG A 14 24.18 2.15 14.46
CA ARG A 14 23.51 0.84 14.58
C ARG A 14 22.01 0.97 14.28
N LEU A 15 21.39 2.05 14.72
CA LEU A 15 19.99 2.34 14.43
C LEU A 15 19.77 2.56 12.94
N PHE A 16 20.68 3.29 12.27
CA PHE A 16 20.63 3.51 10.82
C PHE A 16 20.63 2.17 10.06
N PHE A 17 21.58 1.30 10.30
CA PHE A 17 21.62 -0.01 9.63
C PHE A 17 20.44 -0.91 10.00
N PHE A 18 19.94 -0.82 11.24
CA PHE A 18 18.77 -1.57 11.66
C PHE A 18 17.50 -1.17 10.87
N ALA A 19 17.38 0.09 10.50
CA ALA A 19 16.25 0.58 9.70
C ALA A 19 16.51 0.48 8.18
N ALA A 20 17.71 0.84 7.73
CA ALA A 20 18.05 0.94 6.31
C ALA A 20 18.13 -0.42 5.61
N LEU A 21 18.78 -1.43 6.22
CA LEU A 21 18.94 -2.74 5.60
C LEU A 21 17.60 -3.43 5.30
N PRO A 22 16.66 -3.54 6.25
CA PRO A 22 15.36 -4.12 5.95
C PRO A 22 14.60 -3.32 4.88
N GLY A 23 14.73 -1.98 4.89
CA GLY A 23 14.15 -1.12 3.86
C GLY A 23 14.71 -1.41 2.47
N ALA A 24 16.03 -1.52 2.35
CA ALA A 24 16.70 -1.85 1.09
C ALA A 24 16.29 -3.25 0.57
N VAL A 25 16.19 -4.24 1.45
CA VAL A 25 15.71 -5.58 1.08
C VAL A 25 14.25 -5.54 0.61
N SER A 26 13.38 -4.76 1.27
CA SER A 26 12.00 -4.57 0.83
C SER A 26 11.92 -3.95 -0.56
N MET A 27 12.71 -2.90 -0.81
CA MET A 27 12.77 -2.25 -2.14
C MET A 27 13.29 -3.18 -3.22
N LEU A 28 14.31 -3.99 -2.90
CA LEU A 28 14.83 -5.00 -3.84
C LEU A 28 13.76 -6.04 -4.19
N ALA A 29 13.03 -6.55 -3.19
CA ALA A 29 11.95 -7.50 -3.40
C ALA A 29 10.85 -6.91 -4.30
N SER A 30 10.46 -5.64 -4.07
CA SER A 30 9.48 -4.95 -4.90
C SER A 30 9.98 -4.71 -6.34
N ALA A 31 11.26 -4.37 -6.51
CA ALA A 31 11.86 -4.20 -7.83
C ALA A 31 11.91 -5.53 -8.61
N LEU A 32 12.30 -6.63 -7.94
CA LEU A 32 12.27 -7.96 -8.53
C LEU A 32 10.86 -8.40 -8.91
N TYR A 33 9.87 -8.10 -8.05
CA TYR A 33 8.46 -8.34 -8.38
C TYR A 33 8.07 -7.59 -9.65
N GLY A 34 8.37 -6.29 -9.77
CA GLY A 34 8.02 -5.51 -10.96
C GLY A 34 8.67 -6.04 -12.24
N LEU A 35 9.90 -6.59 -12.16
CA LEU A 35 10.54 -7.25 -13.29
C LEU A 35 9.81 -8.55 -13.69
N ILE A 36 9.42 -9.36 -12.71
CA ILE A 36 8.70 -10.63 -12.95
C ILE A 36 7.31 -10.36 -13.52
N ASP A 37 6.58 -9.38 -12.97
CA ASP A 37 5.27 -8.93 -13.50
C ASP A 37 5.39 -8.52 -14.96
N GLY A 38 6.35 -7.67 -15.31
CA GLY A 38 6.60 -7.27 -16.69
C GLY A 38 6.93 -8.45 -17.61
N ILE A 39 7.73 -9.41 -17.14
CA ILE A 39 8.05 -10.63 -17.90
C ILE A 39 6.80 -11.51 -18.07
N PHE A 40 5.98 -11.69 -17.05
CA PHE A 40 4.76 -12.49 -17.14
C PHE A 40 3.76 -11.88 -18.12
N VAL A 41 3.46 -10.59 -17.96
CA VAL A 41 2.54 -9.91 -18.87
C VAL A 41 3.07 -9.94 -20.31
N GLY A 42 4.33 -9.59 -20.53
CA GLY A 42 4.93 -9.54 -21.86
C GLY A 42 5.04 -10.92 -22.53
N ARG A 43 5.39 -11.98 -21.77
CA ARG A 43 5.56 -13.33 -22.31
C ARG A 43 4.27 -14.12 -22.45
N ILE A 44 3.33 -13.95 -21.52
CA ILE A 44 2.09 -14.73 -21.49
C ILE A 44 0.99 -14.07 -22.31
N LEU A 45 0.86 -12.75 -22.20
CA LEU A 45 -0.22 -11.99 -22.85
C LEU A 45 0.24 -11.32 -24.15
N GLY A 46 1.53 -11.01 -24.30
CA GLY A 46 2.11 -10.37 -25.47
C GLY A 46 2.35 -8.86 -25.32
N GLU A 47 2.76 -8.24 -26.43
CA GLU A 47 3.24 -6.85 -26.44
C GLU A 47 2.13 -5.82 -26.16
N THR A 48 0.94 -6.04 -26.72
CA THR A 48 -0.18 -5.10 -26.56
C THR A 48 -0.65 -4.97 -25.09
N PRO A 49 -0.91 -6.06 -24.34
CA PRO A 49 -1.21 -5.97 -22.91
C PRO A 49 -0.06 -5.39 -22.08
N PHE A 50 1.19 -5.70 -22.41
CA PHE A 50 2.35 -5.13 -21.72
C PHE A 50 2.44 -3.61 -21.92
N ALA A 51 2.22 -3.13 -23.13
CA ALA A 51 2.16 -1.70 -23.40
C ALA A 51 0.97 -1.03 -22.72
N ALA A 52 -0.20 -1.69 -22.67
CA ALA A 52 -1.40 -1.20 -22.00
C ALA A 52 -1.20 -1.06 -20.48
N LEU A 53 -0.52 -2.03 -19.85
CA LEU A 53 -0.12 -1.96 -18.44
C LEU A 53 0.77 -0.74 -18.20
N ASN A 54 1.81 -0.54 -19.01
CA ASN A 54 2.71 0.60 -18.86
C ASN A 54 1.99 1.95 -19.05
N LEU A 55 1.00 2.01 -19.93
CA LEU A 55 0.18 3.22 -20.11
C LEU A 55 -0.68 3.52 -18.87
N ALA A 56 -1.15 2.51 -18.15
CA ALA A 56 -1.94 2.67 -16.93
C ALA A 56 -1.08 3.03 -15.71
N MET A 57 0.23 2.71 -15.69
CA MET A 57 1.13 2.90 -14.55
C MET A 57 1.15 4.31 -13.96
N PRO A 58 1.16 5.42 -14.72
CA PRO A 58 1.14 6.76 -14.14
C PRO A 58 -0.04 6.99 -13.18
N PHE A 59 -1.22 6.46 -13.49
CA PHE A 59 -2.42 6.59 -12.65
C PHE A 59 -2.34 5.74 -11.39
N VAL A 60 -1.72 4.56 -11.49
CA VAL A 60 -1.41 3.69 -10.35
C VAL A 60 -0.44 4.41 -9.40
N ILE A 61 0.61 5.03 -9.94
CA ILE A 61 1.60 5.79 -9.15
C ILE A 61 0.96 6.99 -8.45
N ILE A 62 0.07 7.72 -9.12
CA ILE A 62 -0.68 8.84 -8.50
C ILE A 62 -1.52 8.33 -7.31
N ASN A 63 -2.18 7.20 -7.46
CA ASN A 63 -2.95 6.60 -6.36
C ASN A 63 -2.05 6.23 -5.17
N PHE A 64 -0.86 5.69 -5.41
CA PHE A 64 0.14 5.42 -4.37
C PHE A 64 0.65 6.70 -3.70
N ALA A 65 0.95 7.73 -4.49
CA ALA A 65 1.43 9.01 -3.96
C ALA A 65 0.41 9.66 -3.01
N LEU A 66 -0.89 9.59 -3.33
CA LEU A 66 -1.96 10.07 -2.46
C LEU A 66 -2.04 9.27 -1.15
N ALA A 67 -1.87 7.94 -1.23
CA ALA A 67 -1.83 7.08 -0.05
C ALA A 67 -0.63 7.42 0.85
N ASP A 68 0.55 7.59 0.27
CA ASP A 68 1.77 7.94 0.99
C ASP A 68 1.70 9.36 1.58
N LEU A 69 1.08 10.31 0.91
CA LEU A 69 0.88 11.66 1.44
C LEU A 69 0.17 11.61 2.80
N ILE A 70 -0.88 10.81 2.93
CA ILE A 70 -1.63 10.67 4.19
C ILE A 70 -0.86 9.78 5.17
N GLY A 71 -0.31 8.64 4.70
CA GLY A 71 0.40 7.67 5.52
C GLY A 71 1.67 8.24 6.15
N VAL A 72 2.54 8.86 5.35
CA VAL A 72 3.76 9.52 5.81
C VAL A 72 3.42 10.79 6.59
N GLY A 73 2.48 11.61 6.08
CA GLY A 73 2.05 12.83 6.74
C GLY A 73 1.52 12.62 8.15
N SER A 74 0.76 11.55 8.39
CA SER A 74 0.26 11.19 9.71
C SER A 74 1.29 10.48 10.60
N SER A 75 2.28 9.82 10.02
CA SER A 75 3.31 9.10 10.78
C SER A 75 4.20 10.02 11.61
N VAL A 76 4.44 11.26 11.16
CA VAL A 76 5.25 12.25 11.87
C VAL A 76 4.59 12.68 13.18
N PRO A 77 3.35 13.21 13.21
CA PRO A 77 2.70 13.58 14.48
C PRO A 77 2.46 12.37 15.39
N ILE A 78 2.20 11.18 14.85
CA ILE A 78 2.12 9.95 15.63
C ILE A 78 3.45 9.67 16.33
N SER A 79 4.56 9.74 15.62
CA SER A 79 5.90 9.51 16.18
C SER A 79 6.24 10.52 17.30
N ILE A 80 5.89 11.79 17.12
CA ILE A 80 6.07 12.83 18.13
C ILE A 80 5.21 12.54 19.37
N ALA A 81 3.95 12.13 19.20
CA ALA A 81 3.06 11.80 20.29
C ALA A 81 3.56 10.57 21.07
N LEU A 82 4.04 9.53 20.39
CA LEU A 82 4.65 8.36 21.02
C LEU A 82 5.93 8.71 21.78
N GLY A 83 6.79 9.57 21.21
CA GLY A 83 8.00 10.06 21.86
C GLY A 83 7.71 10.85 23.14
N ARG A 84 6.58 11.57 23.18
CA ARG A 84 6.09 12.31 24.35
C ARG A 84 5.27 11.44 25.33
N LYS A 85 5.17 10.12 25.08
CA LYS A 85 4.37 9.16 25.87
C LYS A 85 2.87 9.51 25.94
N ARG A 86 2.34 10.18 24.91
CA ARG A 86 0.92 10.52 24.77
C ARG A 86 0.23 9.49 23.88
N GLU A 87 0.10 8.26 24.38
CA GLU A 87 -0.43 7.14 23.59
C GLU A 87 -1.86 7.36 23.10
N ASP A 88 -2.74 7.95 23.94
CA ASP A 88 -4.12 8.26 23.55
C ASP A 88 -4.18 9.22 22.34
N HIS A 89 -3.32 10.25 22.35
CA HIS A 89 -3.24 11.20 21.25
C HIS A 89 -2.70 10.53 19.97
N ALA A 90 -1.69 9.67 20.09
CA ALA A 90 -1.15 8.90 18.99
C ALA A 90 -2.22 7.97 18.38
N ASN A 91 -3.00 7.28 19.22
CA ASN A 91 -4.08 6.38 18.79
C ASN A 91 -5.23 7.15 18.09
N ASN A 92 -5.56 8.34 18.53
CA ASN A 92 -6.55 9.19 17.89
C ASN A 92 -6.11 9.61 16.49
N ILE A 93 -4.85 10.05 16.32
CA ILE A 93 -4.29 10.43 15.03
C ILE A 93 -4.26 9.20 14.12
N PHE A 94 -3.79 8.06 14.63
CA PHE A 94 -3.69 6.80 13.87
C PHE A 94 -5.07 6.35 13.35
N SER A 95 -6.09 6.32 14.23
CA SER A 95 -7.44 5.91 13.86
C SER A 95 -8.06 6.85 12.84
N SER A 96 -7.87 8.17 13.02
CA SER A 96 -8.35 9.18 12.06
C SER A 96 -7.64 9.08 10.72
N ALA A 97 -6.32 8.83 10.72
CA ALA A 97 -5.53 8.65 9.51
C ALA A 97 -5.96 7.38 8.75
N CYS A 98 -6.18 6.26 9.44
CA CYS A 98 -6.68 5.03 8.81
C CYS A 98 -8.04 5.24 8.14
N LEU A 99 -8.95 5.97 8.79
CA LEU A 99 -10.25 6.30 8.21
C LEU A 99 -10.11 7.22 6.99
N LEU A 100 -9.26 8.24 7.09
CA LEU A 100 -8.99 9.18 5.99
C LEU A 100 -8.37 8.47 4.78
N ILE A 101 -7.43 7.55 5.00
CA ILE A 101 -6.80 6.76 3.94
C ILE A 101 -7.83 5.86 3.26
N LEU A 102 -8.68 5.21 4.04
CA LEU A 102 -9.74 4.37 3.48
C LEU A 102 -10.73 5.20 2.65
N ALA A 103 -11.17 6.35 3.17
CA ALA A 103 -12.05 7.26 2.46
C ALA A 103 -11.39 7.81 1.19
N ALA A 104 -10.12 8.21 1.26
CA ALA A 104 -9.35 8.66 0.10
C ALA A 104 -9.20 7.53 -0.92
N GLY A 105 -8.90 6.30 -0.49
CA GLY A 105 -8.79 5.13 -1.37
C GLY A 105 -10.10 4.80 -2.09
N VAL A 106 -11.24 4.90 -1.40
CA VAL A 106 -12.57 4.74 -2.02
C VAL A 106 -12.84 5.86 -3.02
N LEU A 107 -12.56 7.12 -2.65
CA LEU A 107 -12.79 8.26 -3.51
C LEU A 107 -11.91 8.22 -4.77
N THR A 108 -10.61 8.00 -4.61
CA THR A 108 -9.68 7.90 -5.74
C THR A 108 -9.99 6.68 -6.61
N GLY A 109 -10.35 5.55 -6.02
CA GLY A 109 -10.80 4.37 -6.74
C GLY A 109 -12.06 4.63 -7.57
N ALA A 110 -13.07 5.29 -6.99
CA ALA A 110 -14.28 5.66 -7.72
C ALA A 110 -14.00 6.62 -8.89
N VAL A 111 -13.17 7.65 -8.64
CA VAL A 111 -12.76 8.61 -9.69
C VAL A 111 -11.97 7.91 -10.79
N LEU A 112 -10.98 7.09 -10.45
CA LEU A 112 -10.19 6.34 -11.43
C LEU A 112 -11.05 5.37 -12.24
N TYR A 113 -11.98 4.66 -11.59
CA TYR A 113 -12.87 3.73 -12.27
C TYR A 113 -13.76 4.44 -13.31
N ALA A 114 -14.36 5.56 -12.91
CA ALA A 114 -15.25 6.34 -13.78
C ALA A 114 -14.46 7.06 -14.90
N ALA A 115 -13.32 7.65 -14.56
CA ALA A 115 -12.52 8.45 -15.48
C ALA A 115 -11.58 7.59 -16.36
N ALA A 116 -11.39 6.31 -16.08
CA ALA A 116 -10.44 5.45 -16.80
C ALA A 116 -10.53 5.54 -18.33
N PRO A 117 -11.72 5.49 -18.98
CA PRO A 117 -11.80 5.59 -20.43
C PRO A 117 -11.30 6.96 -20.94
N SER A 118 -11.71 8.04 -20.27
CA SER A 118 -11.33 9.41 -20.66
C SER A 118 -9.84 9.67 -20.44
N LEU A 119 -9.27 9.16 -19.36
CA LEU A 119 -7.84 9.29 -19.04
C LEU A 119 -6.96 8.55 -20.07
N ILE A 120 -7.35 7.34 -20.44
CA ILE A 120 -6.64 6.54 -21.44
C ILE A 120 -6.78 7.16 -22.85
N ALA A 121 -7.96 7.65 -23.20
CA ALA A 121 -8.18 8.36 -24.47
C ALA A 121 -7.36 9.67 -24.55
N LEU A 122 -7.24 10.40 -23.44
CA LEU A 122 -6.42 11.62 -23.37
C LEU A 122 -4.92 11.35 -23.63
N MET A 123 -4.46 10.13 -23.33
CA MET A 123 -3.08 9.68 -23.64
C MET A 123 -2.92 9.27 -25.11
N GLY A 124 -3.96 9.39 -25.94
CA GLY A 124 -3.91 9.06 -27.37
C GLY A 124 -4.02 7.56 -27.68
N ALA A 125 -4.48 6.75 -26.72
CA ALA A 125 -4.68 5.33 -26.95
C ALA A 125 -6.04 5.04 -27.60
N GLU A 126 -6.06 4.13 -28.59
CA GLU A 126 -7.24 3.75 -29.34
C GLU A 126 -7.37 2.24 -29.50
N GLY A 127 -8.55 1.76 -29.88
CA GLY A 127 -8.82 0.37 -30.21
C GLY A 127 -8.65 -0.60 -29.04
N ASP A 128 -8.16 -1.80 -29.33
CA ASP A 128 -7.97 -2.88 -28.36
C ASP A 128 -6.94 -2.54 -27.27
N PHE A 129 -5.91 -1.81 -27.62
CA PHE A 129 -4.88 -1.31 -26.71
C PHE A 129 -5.50 -0.42 -25.61
N ALA A 130 -6.35 0.53 -25.99
CA ALA A 130 -7.05 1.39 -25.03
C ALA A 130 -8.02 0.58 -24.16
N ALA A 131 -8.75 -0.35 -24.75
CA ALA A 131 -9.69 -1.20 -24.02
C ALA A 131 -8.99 -2.02 -22.91
N GLN A 132 -7.82 -2.58 -23.22
CA GLN A 132 -7.02 -3.32 -22.24
C GLN A 132 -6.46 -2.43 -21.11
N ALA A 133 -5.96 -1.25 -21.44
CA ALA A 133 -5.49 -0.28 -20.45
C ALA A 133 -6.62 0.15 -19.49
N VAL A 134 -7.82 0.41 -20.03
CA VAL A 134 -9.01 0.72 -19.23
C VAL A 134 -9.42 -0.45 -18.34
N GLN A 135 -9.38 -1.69 -18.85
CA GLN A 135 -9.68 -2.88 -18.05
C GLN A 135 -8.72 -3.03 -16.88
N TYR A 136 -7.42 -2.91 -17.12
CA TYR A 136 -6.39 -2.95 -16.07
C TYR A 136 -6.66 -1.89 -15.00
N LEU A 137 -6.83 -0.63 -15.44
CA LEU A 137 -7.01 0.51 -14.54
C LEU A 137 -8.30 0.39 -13.73
N ARG A 138 -9.39 -0.12 -14.30
CA ARG A 138 -10.65 -0.33 -13.58
C ARG A 138 -10.54 -1.39 -12.49
N VAL A 139 -9.90 -2.53 -12.79
CA VAL A 139 -9.67 -3.58 -11.78
C VAL A 139 -8.81 -3.03 -10.64
N TYR A 140 -7.74 -2.31 -10.98
CA TYR A 140 -6.88 -1.68 -9.98
C TYR A 140 -7.64 -0.63 -9.14
N ALA A 141 -8.48 0.18 -9.77
CA ALA A 141 -9.32 1.19 -9.12
C ALA A 141 -10.28 0.58 -8.08
N LEU A 142 -10.87 -0.57 -8.36
CA LEU A 142 -11.71 -1.30 -7.40
C LEU A 142 -10.92 -1.77 -6.17
N CYS A 143 -9.65 -2.09 -6.33
CA CYS A 143 -8.76 -2.51 -5.25
C CYS A 143 -8.11 -1.32 -4.51
N SER A 144 -8.30 -0.08 -4.98
CA SER A 144 -7.66 1.12 -4.43
C SER A 144 -7.78 1.26 -2.90
N PRO A 145 -8.92 1.00 -2.23
CA PRO A 145 -9.02 1.10 -0.77
C PRO A 145 -8.05 0.15 -0.05
N VAL A 146 -7.79 -1.02 -0.63
CA VAL A 146 -6.88 -2.01 -0.05
C VAL A 146 -5.43 -1.61 -0.34
N THR A 147 -5.13 -1.19 -1.57
CA THR A 147 -3.77 -0.82 -1.98
C THR A 147 -3.27 0.42 -1.23
N THR A 148 -4.15 1.39 -0.98
CA THR A 148 -3.78 2.61 -0.23
C THR A 148 -3.46 2.33 1.24
N ILE A 149 -4.22 1.44 1.91
CA ILE A 149 -3.99 1.16 3.33
C ILE A 149 -2.70 0.38 3.58
N VAL A 150 -2.25 -0.45 2.65
CA VAL A 150 -1.01 -1.24 2.77
C VAL A 150 0.21 -0.35 2.98
N PHE A 151 0.36 0.72 2.19
CA PHE A 151 1.50 1.64 2.30
C PHE A 151 1.52 2.38 3.63
N ALA A 152 0.35 2.80 4.10
CA ALA A 152 0.24 3.45 5.40
C ALA A 152 0.58 2.48 6.55
N LEU A 153 0.09 1.24 6.50
CA LEU A 153 0.42 0.22 7.51
C LEU A 153 1.91 -0.08 7.56
N ASP A 154 2.59 -0.10 6.41
CA ASP A 154 4.04 -0.27 6.35
C ASP A 154 4.76 0.85 7.13
N ASN A 155 4.38 2.12 6.89
CA ASN A 155 4.92 3.26 7.62
C ASN A 155 4.64 3.17 9.13
N TYR A 156 3.42 2.81 9.54
CA TYR A 156 3.05 2.69 10.95
C TYR A 156 3.77 1.53 11.66
N LEU A 157 4.01 0.41 10.99
CA LEU A 157 4.83 -0.68 11.53
C LEU A 157 6.27 -0.24 11.78
N ARG A 158 6.84 0.55 10.87
CA ARG A 158 8.22 1.07 10.99
C ARG A 158 8.36 2.02 12.17
N ILE A 159 7.44 2.95 12.36
CA ILE A 159 7.49 3.88 13.52
C ILE A 159 7.23 3.17 14.86
N CYS A 160 6.51 2.05 14.86
CA CYS A 160 6.37 1.17 16.02
C CYS A 160 7.60 0.26 16.25
N GLY A 161 8.71 0.46 15.52
CA GLY A 161 9.94 -0.33 15.66
C GLY A 161 9.86 -1.73 15.08
N LYS A 162 8.80 -2.07 14.34
CA LYS A 162 8.61 -3.39 13.72
C LYS A 162 9.16 -3.47 12.28
N VAL A 163 10.31 -2.86 12.06
CA VAL A 163 10.93 -2.73 10.72
C VAL A 163 11.15 -4.10 10.05
N ARG A 164 11.58 -5.12 10.81
CA ARG A 164 11.76 -6.47 10.25
C ARG A 164 10.45 -7.14 9.86
N TYR A 165 9.38 -6.86 10.62
CA TYR A 165 8.05 -7.37 10.27
C TYR A 165 7.51 -6.70 9.02
N SER A 166 7.67 -5.39 8.87
CA SER A 166 7.38 -4.62 7.66
C SER A 166 8.14 -5.21 6.44
N MET A 167 9.46 -5.45 6.56
CA MET A 167 10.25 -6.12 5.52
C MET A 167 9.66 -7.49 5.14
N PHE A 168 9.36 -8.33 6.13
CA PHE A 168 8.78 -9.65 5.89
C PHE A 168 7.45 -9.56 5.13
N LEU A 169 6.58 -8.62 5.52
CA LEU A 169 5.30 -8.39 4.82
C LEU A 169 5.50 -7.93 3.37
N ASN A 170 6.47 -7.07 3.10
CA ASN A 170 6.78 -6.63 1.74
C ASN A 170 7.31 -7.78 0.86
N ILE A 171 8.17 -8.63 1.40
CA ILE A 171 8.63 -9.84 0.69
C ILE A 171 7.45 -10.78 0.44
N LEU A 172 6.64 -11.03 1.46
CA LEU A 172 5.46 -11.89 1.34
C LEU A 172 4.46 -11.34 0.32
N MET A 173 4.23 -10.02 0.30
CA MET A 173 3.40 -9.34 -0.71
C MET A 173 3.93 -9.61 -2.12
N SER A 174 5.24 -9.42 -2.33
CA SER A 174 5.87 -9.65 -3.63
C SER A 174 5.72 -11.12 -4.08
N VAL A 175 5.98 -12.06 -3.20
CA VAL A 175 5.83 -13.50 -3.49
C VAL A 175 4.36 -13.86 -3.75
N ALA A 176 3.43 -13.39 -2.91
CA ALA A 176 2.01 -13.65 -3.06
C ALA A 176 1.46 -13.06 -4.37
N SER A 177 1.91 -11.85 -4.74
CA SER A 177 1.54 -11.23 -6.03
C SER A 177 2.04 -12.05 -7.21
N VAL A 178 3.31 -12.48 -7.22
CA VAL A 178 3.88 -13.33 -8.29
C VAL A 178 3.08 -14.63 -8.43
N VAL A 179 2.78 -15.31 -7.32
CA VAL A 179 2.03 -16.57 -7.34
C VAL A 179 0.60 -16.35 -7.83
N ALA A 180 -0.08 -15.33 -7.31
CA ALA A 180 -1.45 -15.01 -7.72
C ALA A 180 -1.52 -14.64 -9.21
N GLU A 181 -0.59 -13.81 -9.67
CA GLU A 181 -0.47 -13.39 -11.05
C GLU A 181 -0.20 -14.58 -11.99
N PHE A 182 0.76 -15.44 -11.64
CA PHE A 182 1.03 -16.67 -12.40
C PHE A 182 -0.23 -17.54 -12.51
N LEU A 183 -0.96 -17.77 -11.43
CA LEU A 183 -2.19 -18.54 -11.44
C LEU A 183 -3.26 -17.88 -12.31
N LEU A 184 -3.47 -16.56 -12.18
CA LEU A 184 -4.51 -15.85 -12.92
C LEU A 184 -4.18 -15.72 -14.42
N LEU A 185 -2.91 -15.55 -14.79
CA LEU A 185 -2.50 -15.41 -16.17
C LEU A 185 -2.35 -16.76 -16.88
N TYR A 186 -1.66 -17.72 -16.25
CA TYR A 186 -1.31 -18.99 -16.89
C TYR A 186 -2.39 -20.05 -16.73
N VAL A 187 -2.93 -20.22 -15.50
CA VAL A 187 -3.91 -21.29 -15.21
C VAL A 187 -5.32 -20.84 -15.58
N PHE A 188 -5.76 -19.68 -15.06
CA PHE A 188 -7.12 -19.18 -15.27
C PHE A 188 -7.30 -18.39 -16.57
N ARG A 189 -6.21 -17.89 -17.15
CA ARG A 189 -6.20 -17.13 -18.41
C ARG A 189 -7.12 -15.90 -18.42
N TRP A 190 -7.12 -15.16 -17.31
CA TRP A 190 -7.95 -13.95 -17.15
C TRP A 190 -7.41 -12.73 -17.88
N GLY A 191 -6.35 -12.87 -18.68
CA GLY A 191 -5.77 -11.77 -19.43
C GLY A 191 -5.26 -10.63 -18.55
N ILE A 192 -5.33 -9.41 -19.06
CA ILE A 192 -4.78 -8.23 -18.36
C ILE A 192 -5.47 -7.94 -17.01
N GLN A 193 -6.74 -8.33 -16.87
CA GLN A 193 -7.44 -8.23 -15.58
C GLN A 193 -6.82 -9.13 -14.53
N GLY A 194 -6.30 -10.30 -14.93
CA GLY A 194 -5.58 -11.23 -14.07
C GLY A 194 -4.29 -10.63 -13.52
N ALA A 195 -3.54 -9.85 -14.32
CA ALA A 195 -2.35 -9.15 -13.88
C ALA A 195 -2.70 -8.13 -12.76
N ALA A 196 -3.70 -7.27 -13.01
CA ALA A 196 -4.16 -6.30 -12.02
C ALA A 196 -4.64 -6.96 -10.72
N LEU A 197 -5.43 -8.03 -10.83
CA LEU A 197 -5.96 -8.76 -9.66
C LEU A 197 -4.85 -9.50 -8.91
N GLY A 198 -3.85 -10.06 -9.59
CA GLY A 198 -2.71 -10.73 -8.97
C GLY A 198 -1.95 -9.80 -8.03
N THR A 199 -1.62 -8.60 -8.51
CA THR A 199 -1.04 -7.52 -7.69
C THR A 199 -1.91 -7.19 -6.49
N CYS A 200 -3.21 -6.96 -6.72
CA CYS A 200 -4.16 -6.59 -5.66
C CYS A 200 -4.33 -7.68 -4.61
N LEU A 201 -4.34 -8.96 -4.99
CA LEU A 201 -4.41 -10.07 -4.05
C LEU A 201 -3.20 -10.15 -3.13
N GLY A 202 -1.98 -9.95 -3.68
CA GLY A 202 -0.78 -9.88 -2.85
C GLY A 202 -0.83 -8.72 -1.84
N MET A 203 -1.29 -7.54 -2.28
CA MET A 203 -1.50 -6.40 -1.40
C MET A 203 -2.58 -6.66 -0.35
N MET A 204 -3.66 -7.36 -0.69
CA MET A 204 -4.72 -7.72 0.25
C MET A 204 -4.21 -8.65 1.36
N VAL A 205 -3.40 -9.65 1.01
CA VAL A 205 -2.75 -10.53 2.01
C VAL A 205 -1.87 -9.70 2.94
N CYS A 206 -1.08 -8.78 2.39
CA CYS A 206 -0.23 -7.88 3.18
C CYS A 206 -1.04 -6.96 4.09
N ALA A 207 -2.15 -6.39 3.60
CA ALA A 207 -3.05 -5.54 4.39
C ALA A 207 -3.64 -6.29 5.59
N LEU A 208 -4.16 -7.49 5.35
CA LEU A 208 -4.76 -8.33 6.41
C LEU A 208 -3.73 -8.68 7.48
N LEU A 209 -2.55 -9.16 7.09
CA LEU A 209 -1.49 -9.51 8.03
C LEU A 209 -0.89 -8.27 8.71
N GLY A 210 -0.79 -7.15 7.99
CA GLY A 210 -0.30 -5.89 8.54
C GLY A 210 -1.23 -5.29 9.60
N LEU A 211 -2.54 -5.53 9.51
CA LEU A 211 -3.53 -5.09 10.50
C LEU A 211 -3.50 -5.91 11.79
N VAL A 212 -3.10 -7.19 11.73
CA VAL A 212 -3.12 -8.10 12.89
C VAL A 212 -2.42 -7.53 14.14
N PRO A 213 -1.19 -6.97 14.07
CA PRO A 213 -0.52 -6.44 15.27
C PRO A 213 -1.26 -5.26 15.91
N PHE A 214 -1.96 -4.43 15.12
CA PHE A 214 -2.74 -3.29 15.60
C PHE A 214 -4.06 -3.71 16.25
N LEU A 215 -4.69 -4.78 15.74
CA LEU A 215 -5.92 -5.33 16.29
C LEU A 215 -5.69 -6.16 17.55
N THR A 216 -4.56 -6.88 17.62
CA THR A 216 -4.22 -7.71 18.79
C THR A 216 -3.63 -6.92 19.96
N GLY A 217 -3.46 -5.61 19.80
CA GLY A 217 -2.92 -4.73 20.85
C GLY A 217 -1.46 -5.00 21.23
N LYS A 218 -0.71 -5.70 20.38
CA LYS A 218 0.72 -5.99 20.57
C LYS A 218 1.64 -4.81 20.28
N LEU A 219 1.07 -3.72 19.75
CA LEU A 219 1.77 -2.48 19.43
C LEU A 219 1.33 -1.34 20.35
N GLN A 220 2.13 -0.27 20.38
CA GLN A 220 1.79 0.97 21.07
C GLN A 220 0.60 1.68 20.41
N LEU A 221 0.41 1.48 19.08
CA LEU A 221 -0.74 1.97 18.35
C LEU A 221 -1.86 0.93 18.35
N ARG A 222 -3.07 1.38 18.68
CA ARG A 222 -4.30 0.57 18.68
C ARG A 222 -5.40 1.31 17.95
N LEU A 223 -6.22 0.56 17.21
CA LEU A 223 -7.45 1.10 16.65
C LEU A 223 -8.46 1.30 17.79
N ASP A 224 -8.64 2.54 18.23
CA ASP A 224 -9.59 2.87 19.28
C ASP A 224 -10.98 3.16 18.66
N ARG A 225 -11.96 2.31 19.00
CA ARG A 225 -13.36 2.48 18.61
C ARG A 225 -14.01 3.78 19.12
N LYS A 226 -13.47 4.40 20.17
CA LYS A 226 -13.99 5.65 20.73
C LYS A 226 -13.62 6.88 19.89
N SER A 227 -12.53 6.84 19.17
CA SER A 227 -12.01 7.94 18.34
C SER A 227 -12.83 8.20 17.06
N THR A 228 -13.67 7.27 16.65
CA THR A 228 -14.58 7.42 15.49
C THR A 228 -15.78 8.35 15.76
N ARG A 229 -16.02 8.74 16.99
CA ARG A 229 -16.96 9.82 17.32
C ARG A 229 -16.18 11.13 17.22
N LEU A 230 -16.41 11.89 16.15
CA LEU A 230 -16.04 13.30 16.04
C LEU A 230 -16.39 14.00 17.38
N ASN A 231 -15.39 14.20 18.21
CA ASN A 231 -15.59 14.85 19.49
C ASN A 231 -15.76 16.36 19.23
N SER A 232 -16.99 16.78 19.00
CA SER A 232 -17.42 18.17 18.95
C SER A 232 -17.56 18.76 20.38
N SER A 233 -16.71 18.38 21.31
CA SER A 233 -16.62 19.00 22.61
C SER A 233 -15.39 19.90 22.66
N HIS A 234 -15.60 21.20 22.40
CA HIS A 234 -14.67 22.24 22.76
C HIS A 234 -14.28 22.11 24.25
N PRO A 235 -13.00 22.16 24.59
CA PRO A 235 -12.63 22.42 25.98
C PRO A 235 -13.02 23.87 26.32
N LYS A 236 -13.80 24.03 27.36
CA LYS A 236 -13.98 25.31 28.04
C LYS A 236 -12.69 25.71 28.74
#